data_77c9288e4c62bb91fe64c94946548668
#
_entry.id   77c9288e4c62bb91fe64c94946548668
#
_cell.length_a   1.000
_cell.length_b   1.000
_cell.length_c   1.000
_cell.angle_alpha   90.00
_cell.angle_beta   90.00
_cell.angle_gamma   90.00
#
_symmetry.space_group_name_H-M   'P 1'
#
loop_
_entity.id
_entity.type
_entity.pdbx_description
1 polymer ?
#
loop_
_entity_poly.entity_id
_entity_poly.type
_entity_poly.pdbx_seq_one_letter_code
_entity_poly.pdbx_strand_id
1 'polypeptide(L)'
;MYDITGAVSLWNHLAETSKPIIIYGMGDGAQKILDVCSLKNVKISGFMASDDFVRGHSFAGFEVKKLSDIERQFGDCIILVAFGTHIDEVIQRIIAISDRHELYAPDVPVIGGGLFTKEYAEEHRAELERVYSMLADAVSYTHLTLPTN
;
A
#
# COMPACT_ATOMS: atom_id res chain seq x y z
N MET A 1 8.82 6.45 -23.99
CA MET A 1 8.09 5.86 -22.85
C MET A 1 8.93 6.03 -21.59
N TYR A 2 8.35 6.46 -20.47
CA TYR A 2 9.09 6.61 -19.22
C TYR A 2 9.63 5.25 -18.77
N ASP A 3 10.89 5.22 -18.35
CA ASP A 3 11.47 4.02 -17.76
C ASP A 3 10.95 3.82 -16.34
N ILE A 4 9.99 2.92 -16.16
CA ILE A 4 9.44 2.52 -14.86
C ILE A 4 10.27 1.40 -14.20
N THR A 5 11.35 0.96 -14.86
CA THR A 5 12.11 -0.22 -14.42
C THR A 5 12.99 0.05 -13.19
N GLY A 6 13.28 1.33 -12.88
CA GLY A 6 14.10 1.72 -11.72
C GLY A 6 13.33 1.78 -10.39
N ALA A 7 12.00 1.68 -10.38
CA ALA A 7 11.23 1.74 -9.15
C ALA A 7 11.36 0.42 -8.35
N VAL A 8 11.78 0.52 -7.09
CA VAL A 8 11.76 -0.62 -6.16
C VAL A 8 10.31 -0.91 -5.81
N SER A 9 9.88 -2.15 -6.03
CA SER A 9 8.53 -2.58 -5.62
C SER A 9 8.40 -2.52 -4.10
N LEU A 10 7.35 -1.86 -3.58
CA LEU A 10 7.03 -1.87 -2.16
C LEU A 10 6.96 -3.30 -1.61
N TRP A 11 6.34 -4.21 -2.35
CA TRP A 11 6.17 -5.60 -1.93
C TRP A 11 7.50 -6.36 -1.79
N ASN A 12 8.50 -6.05 -2.64
CA ASN A 12 9.84 -6.62 -2.51
C ASN A 12 10.52 -6.07 -1.25
N HIS A 13 10.43 -4.76 -1.00
CA HIS A 13 10.93 -4.16 0.24
C HIS A 13 10.31 -4.80 1.48
N LEU A 14 8.97 -4.99 1.48
CA LEU A 14 8.26 -5.62 2.59
C LEU A 14 8.62 -7.10 2.77
N ALA A 15 8.95 -7.83 1.71
CA ALA A 15 9.36 -9.23 1.80
C ALA A 15 10.79 -9.40 2.34
N GLU A 16 11.66 -8.41 2.12
CA GLU A 16 13.08 -8.43 2.51
C GLU A 16 13.34 -7.80 3.89
N THR A 17 12.40 -7.02 4.41
CA THR A 17 12.59 -6.30 5.68
C THR A 17 12.61 -7.24 6.88
N SER A 18 13.43 -6.89 7.88
CA SER A 18 13.38 -7.51 9.21
C SER A 18 12.49 -6.74 10.21
N LYS A 19 12.01 -5.54 9.83
CA LYS A 19 11.14 -4.74 10.70
C LYS A 19 9.76 -5.39 10.84
N PRO A 20 9.13 -5.30 12.01
CA PRO A 20 7.73 -5.67 12.17
C PRO A 20 6.83 -4.88 11.24
N ILE A 21 5.90 -5.55 10.59
CA ILE A 21 4.92 -4.93 9.69
C ILE A 21 3.55 -4.95 10.35
N ILE A 22 2.95 -3.77 10.50
CA ILE A 22 1.68 -3.55 11.18
C ILE A 22 0.66 -2.99 10.18
N ILE A 23 -0.53 -3.56 10.13
CA ILE A 23 -1.62 -3.03 9.31
C ILE A 23 -2.45 -2.07 10.15
N TYR A 24 -2.65 -0.85 9.65
CA TYR A 24 -3.51 0.16 10.24
C TYR A 24 -4.88 0.13 9.58
N GLY A 25 -5.84 -0.45 10.30
CA GLY A 25 -7.23 -0.65 9.86
C GLY A 25 -7.68 -2.12 10.00
N MET A 26 -8.99 -2.36 9.91
CA MET A 26 -9.63 -3.66 10.14
C MET A 26 -10.70 -4.00 9.09
N GLY A 27 -10.75 -3.27 8.00
CA GLY A 27 -11.82 -3.45 7.00
C GLY A 27 -11.38 -4.27 5.79
N ASP A 28 -12.14 -4.13 4.73
CA ASP A 28 -11.90 -4.77 3.44
C ASP A 28 -10.48 -4.48 2.89
N GLY A 29 -9.98 -3.24 3.05
CA GLY A 29 -8.61 -2.90 2.68
C GLY A 29 -7.55 -3.71 3.43
N ALA A 30 -7.76 -3.96 4.73
CA ALA A 30 -6.84 -4.78 5.51
C ALA A 30 -6.84 -6.24 5.04
N GLN A 31 -8.01 -6.80 4.68
CA GLN A 31 -8.09 -8.14 4.11
C GLN A 31 -7.36 -8.23 2.77
N LYS A 32 -7.55 -7.26 1.89
CA LYS A 32 -6.87 -7.21 0.59
C LYS A 32 -5.34 -7.11 0.72
N ILE A 33 -4.86 -6.33 1.68
CA ILE A 33 -3.43 -6.28 2.00
C ILE A 33 -2.93 -7.65 2.48
N LEU A 34 -3.67 -8.33 3.36
CA LEU A 34 -3.31 -9.68 3.81
C LEU A 34 -3.25 -10.69 2.68
N ASP A 35 -4.20 -10.63 1.75
CA ASP A 35 -4.24 -11.54 0.60
C ASP A 35 -2.97 -11.37 -0.27
N VAL A 36 -2.57 -10.13 -0.54
CA VAL A 36 -1.32 -9.86 -1.27
C VAL A 36 -0.09 -10.25 -0.45
N CYS A 37 -0.08 -9.97 0.86
CA CYS A 37 1.01 -10.41 1.75
C CYS A 37 1.21 -11.93 1.71
N SER A 38 0.11 -12.69 1.71
CA SER A 38 0.15 -14.15 1.61
C SER A 38 0.75 -14.62 0.29
N LEU A 39 0.38 -13.99 -0.82
CA LEU A 39 0.91 -14.30 -2.15
C LEU A 39 2.41 -13.95 -2.29
N LYS A 40 2.86 -12.88 -1.64
CA LYS A 40 4.22 -12.35 -1.71
C LYS A 40 5.13 -12.83 -0.58
N ASN A 41 4.65 -13.72 0.29
CA ASN A 41 5.36 -14.20 1.49
C ASN A 41 5.79 -13.08 2.45
N VAL A 42 5.00 -12.02 2.56
CA VAL A 42 5.20 -10.92 3.52
C VAL A 42 4.54 -11.29 4.85
N LYS A 43 5.32 -11.27 5.93
CA LYS A 43 4.84 -11.63 7.27
C LYS A 43 4.32 -10.41 8.01
N ILE A 44 3.03 -10.41 8.34
CA ILE A 44 2.41 -9.38 9.19
C ILE A 44 2.64 -9.71 10.66
N SER A 45 2.99 -8.69 11.45
CA SER A 45 3.28 -8.80 12.89
C SER A 45 2.10 -8.39 13.78
N GLY A 46 1.16 -7.60 13.26
CA GLY A 46 -0.01 -7.15 14.02
C GLY A 46 -0.91 -6.19 13.29
N PHE A 47 -1.94 -5.78 14.00
CA PHE A 47 -2.94 -4.82 13.53
C PHE A 47 -3.09 -3.69 14.54
N MET A 48 -3.31 -2.49 14.03
CA MET A 48 -3.65 -1.34 14.85
C MET A 48 -4.88 -0.62 14.34
N ALA A 49 -5.56 0.08 15.24
CA ALA A 49 -6.64 0.99 14.94
C ALA A 49 -6.53 2.25 15.80
N SER A 50 -7.31 3.29 15.45
CA SER A 50 -7.46 4.47 16.30
C SER A 50 -8.09 4.07 17.64
N ASP A 51 -7.77 4.82 18.69
CA ASP A 51 -8.17 4.52 20.06
C ASP A 51 -9.68 4.26 20.25
N ASP A 52 -10.51 4.94 19.47
CA ASP A 52 -11.98 4.77 19.50
C ASP A 52 -12.45 3.41 18.95
N PHE A 53 -11.63 2.74 18.14
CA PHE A 53 -11.96 1.51 17.43
C PHE A 53 -11.28 0.25 18.00
N VAL A 54 -10.39 0.38 18.97
CA VAL A 54 -9.59 -0.76 19.48
C VAL A 54 -10.37 -1.70 20.40
N ARG A 55 -11.39 -1.29 21.07
CA ARG A 55 -12.27 -1.95 22.06
C ARG A 55 -12.29 -3.50 22.07
N GLY A 56 -11.13 -4.15 22.23
CA GLY A 56 -11.04 -5.61 22.31
C GLY A 56 -11.34 -6.36 21.01
N HIS A 57 -11.27 -5.68 19.87
CA HIS A 57 -11.47 -6.32 18.58
C HIS A 57 -10.26 -7.18 18.19
N SER A 58 -10.55 -8.28 17.53
CA SER A 58 -9.56 -9.11 16.85
C SER A 58 -9.81 -9.08 15.34
N PHE A 59 -8.74 -9.16 14.54
CA PHE A 59 -8.81 -9.25 13.10
C PHE A 59 -7.78 -10.28 12.60
N ALA A 60 -8.20 -11.19 11.75
CA ALA A 60 -7.36 -12.26 11.19
C ALA A 60 -6.55 -13.04 12.24
N GLY A 61 -7.11 -13.24 13.44
CA GLY A 61 -6.44 -13.95 14.55
C GLY A 61 -5.48 -13.09 15.38
N PHE A 62 -5.33 -11.81 15.07
CA PHE A 62 -4.54 -10.87 15.88
C PHE A 62 -5.44 -10.01 16.74
N GLU A 63 -5.00 -9.71 17.96
CA GLU A 63 -5.57 -8.63 18.76
C GLU A 63 -5.23 -7.29 18.11
N VAL A 64 -6.26 -6.44 17.89
CA VAL A 64 -6.05 -5.09 17.37
C VAL A 64 -5.63 -4.18 18.50
N LYS A 65 -4.52 -3.45 18.31
CA LYS A 65 -3.87 -2.65 19.35
C LYS A 65 -3.88 -1.17 19.02
N LYS A 66 -3.66 -0.34 20.05
CA LYS A 66 -3.37 1.08 19.87
C LYS A 66 -1.94 1.28 19.39
N LEU A 67 -1.68 2.42 18.75
CA LEU A 67 -0.33 2.76 18.32
C LEU A 67 0.68 2.68 19.49
N SER A 68 0.33 3.23 20.66
CA SER A 68 1.22 3.20 21.85
C SER A 68 1.58 1.80 22.32
N ASP A 69 0.69 0.81 22.14
CA ASP A 69 0.96 -0.57 22.49
C ASP A 69 1.82 -1.26 21.43
N ILE A 70 1.61 -0.91 20.16
CA ILE A 70 2.47 -1.34 19.03
C ILE A 70 3.91 -0.84 19.25
N GLU A 71 4.08 0.46 19.52
CA GLU A 71 5.39 1.07 19.77
C GLU A 71 6.10 0.44 20.99
N ARG A 72 5.35 0.15 22.05
CA ARG A 72 5.91 -0.52 23.24
C ARG A 72 6.34 -1.95 22.95
N GLN A 73 5.61 -2.67 22.12
CA GLN A 73 5.86 -4.08 21.82
C GLN A 73 6.95 -4.27 20.77
N PHE A 74 6.96 -3.46 19.72
CA PHE A 74 7.77 -3.67 18.51
C PHE A 74 8.84 -2.60 18.30
N GLY A 75 8.71 -1.42 18.93
CA GLY A 75 9.58 -0.28 18.67
C GLY A 75 9.39 0.27 17.25
N ASP A 76 10.48 0.40 16.49
CA ASP A 76 10.43 0.83 15.10
C ASP A 76 9.78 -0.26 14.21
N CYS A 77 8.78 0.13 13.45
CA CYS A 77 7.99 -0.77 12.61
C CYS A 77 7.59 -0.11 11.29
N ILE A 78 7.13 -0.92 10.34
CA ILE A 78 6.51 -0.46 9.10
C ILE A 78 4.99 -0.50 9.28
N ILE A 79 4.32 0.58 8.91
CA ILE A 79 2.87 0.71 9.02
C ILE A 79 2.24 0.76 7.63
N LEU A 80 1.29 -0.14 7.37
CA LEU A 80 0.53 -0.22 6.13
C LEU A 80 -0.87 0.32 6.36
N VAL A 81 -1.19 1.47 5.77
CA VAL A 81 -2.53 2.08 5.86
C VAL A 81 -3.49 1.32 4.96
N ALA A 82 -4.56 0.79 5.55
CA ALA A 82 -5.53 -0.09 4.89
C ALA A 82 -6.87 0.59 4.58
N PHE A 83 -6.92 1.91 4.59
CA PHE A 83 -8.15 2.68 4.33
C PHE A 83 -7.84 4.02 3.69
N GLY A 84 -8.81 4.54 2.94
CA GLY A 84 -8.79 5.93 2.48
C GLY A 84 -9.56 6.83 3.44
N THR A 85 -9.16 8.11 3.52
CA THR A 85 -9.84 9.11 4.34
C THR A 85 -9.73 10.49 3.72
N HIS A 86 -10.73 11.33 3.98
CA HIS A 86 -10.74 12.77 3.68
C HIS A 86 -10.93 13.61 4.95
N ILE A 87 -10.87 12.98 6.12
CA ILE A 87 -11.03 13.62 7.43
C ILE A 87 -9.69 14.18 7.86
N ASP A 88 -9.58 15.50 8.00
CA ASP A 88 -8.34 16.20 8.30
C ASP A 88 -7.64 15.68 9.56
N GLU A 89 -8.38 15.42 10.63
CA GLU A 89 -7.82 14.88 11.88
C GLU A 89 -7.15 13.52 11.67
N VAL A 90 -7.74 12.66 10.82
CA VAL A 90 -7.18 11.34 10.50
C VAL A 90 -5.94 11.50 9.63
N ILE A 91 -5.95 12.43 8.66
CA ILE A 91 -4.81 12.75 7.81
C ILE A 91 -3.64 13.24 8.67
N GLN A 92 -3.88 14.20 9.58
CA GLN A 92 -2.84 14.71 10.48
C GLN A 92 -2.26 13.62 11.39
N ARG A 93 -3.08 12.67 11.83
CA ARG A 93 -2.62 11.52 12.60
C ARG A 93 -1.72 10.61 11.76
N ILE A 94 -2.08 10.33 10.52
CA ILE A 94 -1.26 9.52 9.59
C ILE A 94 0.09 10.21 9.35
N ILE A 95 0.10 11.54 9.13
CA ILE A 95 1.33 12.32 8.98
C ILE A 95 2.20 12.19 10.24
N ALA A 96 1.65 12.40 11.42
CA ALA A 96 2.38 12.29 12.68
C ALA A 96 2.94 10.87 12.93
N ILE A 97 2.30 9.84 12.42
CA ILE A 97 2.81 8.46 12.43
C ILE A 97 3.98 8.32 11.45
N SER A 98 3.86 8.88 10.26
CA SER A 98 4.92 8.82 9.23
C SER A 98 6.20 9.56 9.62
N ASP A 99 6.13 10.51 10.55
CA ASP A 99 7.32 11.19 11.09
C ASP A 99 8.16 10.28 12.00
N ARG A 100 7.60 9.16 12.47
CA ARG A 100 8.22 8.26 13.46
C ARG A 100 8.45 6.85 12.95
N HIS A 101 7.69 6.42 11.95
CA HIS A 101 7.71 5.07 11.40
C HIS A 101 7.71 5.12 9.88
N GLU A 102 8.25 4.11 9.24
CA GLU A 102 8.00 3.90 7.82
C GLU A 102 6.51 3.64 7.61
N LEU A 103 5.88 4.41 6.72
CA LEU A 103 4.44 4.31 6.47
C LEU A 103 4.17 4.25 4.97
N TYR A 104 3.33 3.32 4.58
CA TYR A 104 2.92 3.12 3.20
C TYR A 104 1.41 2.90 3.08
N ALA A 105 0.85 3.32 1.96
CA ALA A 105 -0.49 2.95 1.50
C ALA A 105 -0.32 2.01 0.31
N PRO A 106 -0.28 0.69 0.52
CA PRO A 106 0.03 -0.25 -0.54
C PRO A 106 -1.09 -0.34 -1.58
N ASP A 107 -0.70 -0.45 -2.84
CA ASP A 107 -1.64 -0.71 -3.93
C ASP A 107 -2.18 -2.13 -3.81
N VAL A 108 -3.51 -2.23 -3.68
CA VAL A 108 -4.24 -3.49 -3.65
C VAL A 108 -5.45 -3.42 -4.58
N PRO A 109 -5.87 -4.52 -5.23
CA PRO A 109 -7.04 -4.52 -6.09
C PRO A 109 -8.30 -4.12 -5.32
N VAL A 110 -8.94 -3.02 -5.71
CA VAL A 110 -10.21 -2.57 -5.10
C VAL A 110 -11.40 -3.30 -5.73
N ILE A 111 -11.37 -3.43 -7.06
CA ILE A 111 -12.40 -4.11 -7.85
C ILE A 111 -11.69 -4.99 -8.89
N GLY A 112 -12.12 -6.24 -9.02
CA GLY A 112 -11.49 -7.19 -9.94
C GLY A 112 -10.09 -7.64 -9.50
N GLY A 113 -9.35 -8.27 -10.38
CA GLY A 113 -8.08 -8.93 -10.07
C GLY A 113 -6.82 -8.18 -10.54
N GLY A 114 -6.92 -7.00 -11.14
CA GLY A 114 -5.78 -6.36 -11.80
C GLY A 114 -5.45 -4.96 -11.30
N LEU A 115 -4.17 -4.74 -11.04
CA LEU A 115 -3.58 -3.40 -10.91
C LEU A 115 -2.65 -3.17 -12.09
N PHE A 116 -2.54 -1.92 -12.53
CA PHE A 116 -1.51 -1.53 -13.48
C PHE A 116 -0.18 -1.42 -12.73
N THR A 117 0.48 -2.57 -12.55
CA THR A 117 1.77 -2.67 -11.86
C THR A 117 2.93 -2.64 -12.86
N LYS A 118 4.15 -2.55 -12.34
CA LYS A 118 5.37 -2.66 -13.14
C LYS A 118 5.41 -4.00 -13.87
N GLU A 119 5.11 -5.09 -13.18
CA GLU A 119 5.08 -6.44 -13.72
C GLU A 119 4.06 -6.53 -14.86
N TYR A 120 2.84 -6.00 -14.65
CA TYR A 120 1.82 -5.93 -15.70
C TYR A 120 2.30 -5.15 -16.93
N ALA A 121 2.95 -3.98 -16.73
CA ALA A 121 3.46 -3.18 -17.81
C ALA A 121 4.62 -3.86 -18.56
N GLU A 122 5.44 -4.65 -17.87
CA GLU A 122 6.51 -5.44 -18.49
C GLU A 122 5.94 -6.60 -19.32
N GLU A 123 4.99 -7.35 -18.78
CA GLU A 123 4.32 -8.45 -19.47
C GLU A 123 3.56 -8.00 -20.71
N HIS A 124 2.94 -6.81 -20.66
CA HIS A 124 2.14 -6.26 -21.74
C HIS A 124 2.86 -5.16 -22.54
N ARG A 125 4.20 -5.09 -22.44
CA ARG A 125 5.01 -4.05 -23.07
C ARG A 125 4.73 -3.89 -24.58
N ALA A 126 4.67 -4.99 -25.32
CA ALA A 126 4.43 -4.95 -26.77
C ALA A 126 3.04 -4.39 -27.13
N GLU A 127 2.02 -4.69 -26.32
CA GLU A 127 0.68 -4.16 -26.48
C GLU A 127 0.63 -2.67 -26.15
N LEU A 128 1.28 -2.25 -25.06
CA LEU A 128 1.38 -0.86 -24.65
C LEU A 128 2.13 -0.02 -25.68
N GLU A 129 3.24 -0.52 -26.25
CA GLU A 129 3.98 0.15 -27.32
C GLU A 129 3.15 0.27 -28.59
N ARG A 130 2.39 -0.77 -28.93
CA ARG A 130 1.47 -0.73 -30.07
C ARG A 130 0.38 0.33 -29.86
N VAL A 131 -0.26 0.37 -28.69
CA VAL A 131 -1.26 1.41 -28.36
C VAL A 131 -0.63 2.79 -28.41
N TYR A 132 0.54 2.96 -27.83
CA TYR A 132 1.28 4.22 -27.86
C TYR A 132 1.56 4.69 -29.30
N SER A 133 1.96 3.77 -30.19
CA SER A 133 2.21 4.09 -31.60
C SER A 133 0.95 4.46 -32.41
N MET A 134 -0.23 4.10 -31.91
CA MET A 134 -1.53 4.42 -32.52
C MET A 134 -2.06 5.80 -32.13
N LEU A 135 -1.45 6.47 -31.15
CA LEU A 135 -1.86 7.81 -30.74
C LEU A 135 -1.55 8.81 -31.85
N ALA A 136 -2.57 9.57 -32.25
CA ALA A 136 -2.53 10.36 -33.50
C ALA A 136 -1.99 11.79 -33.31
N ASP A 137 -1.87 12.29 -32.07
CA ASP A 137 -1.50 13.68 -31.80
C ASP A 137 -0.71 13.90 -30.51
N ALA A 138 -0.08 15.07 -30.39
CA ALA A 138 0.71 15.44 -29.23
C ALA A 138 -0.11 15.57 -27.93
N VAL A 139 -1.41 15.84 -28.01
CA VAL A 139 -2.29 15.97 -26.85
C VAL A 139 -2.54 14.59 -26.24
N SER A 140 -2.79 13.58 -27.07
CA SER A 140 -2.93 12.20 -26.62
C SER A 140 -1.65 11.68 -25.95
N TYR A 141 -0.46 12.00 -26.49
CA TYR A 141 0.82 11.67 -25.85
C TYR A 141 1.00 12.38 -24.50
N THR A 142 0.59 13.65 -24.41
CA THR A 142 0.68 14.42 -23.17
C THR A 142 -0.18 13.81 -22.06
N HIS A 143 -1.40 13.36 -22.38
CA HIS A 143 -2.27 12.70 -21.40
C HIS A 143 -1.73 11.37 -20.88
N LEU A 144 -0.95 10.64 -21.70
CA LEU A 144 -0.30 9.40 -21.27
C LEU A 144 0.97 9.61 -20.42
N THR A 145 1.63 10.75 -20.59
CA THR A 145 2.97 10.98 -20.02
C THR A 145 3.00 11.97 -18.87
N LEU A 146 1.91 12.73 -18.63
CA LEU A 146 1.86 13.65 -17.50
C LEU A 146 1.68 12.87 -16.19
N PRO A 147 2.57 13.09 -15.21
CA PRO A 147 2.30 12.63 -13.86
C PRO A 147 1.01 13.34 -13.38
N THR A 148 0.07 12.58 -12.89
CA THR A 148 -1.05 13.13 -12.12
C THR A 148 -0.47 13.72 -10.84
N ASN A 149 -0.48 15.06 -10.75
CA ASN A 149 -0.20 15.76 -9.51
C ASN A 149 -1.30 15.48 -8.48
#